data_5ef7f301e51a48fe03f16252e448cf1d
#
_entry.id   5ef7f301e51a48fe03f16252e448cf1d
#
_cell.length_a   1.000
_cell.length_b   1.000
_cell.length_c   1.000
_cell.angle_alpha   90.00
_cell.angle_beta   90.00
_cell.angle_gamma   90.00
#
_symmetry.space_group_name_H-M   'P 1'
#
loop_
_entity.id
_entity.type
_entity.pdbx_description
1 polymer ?
#
loop_
_entity_poly.entity_id
_entity_poly.type
_entity_poly.pdbx_seq_one_letter_code
_entity_poly.pdbx_strand_id
1 'polypeptide(L)'
;MPWLVADGYVANYKKVLNDLPLILVPSRWVKSVYMHDGLSGDNIEVLPEGVDTDSFIPRDKTDPKVACVREALGIKPEEIMILTVGGDAASKGGQEVMQALAIIDGKVPPWKYVCKVWPQPRTFEQNVIDLQLATSLGIEKKVIYVTNIISRNFIPYLLNACDIYAAPSRLEGFGLPQVEAGASAKPVLSINAMAMLDTLVHGETALLAGVATEVVVRETTLGQESGFEPGHRVIFENPRTVDYRASIHDIASHLLELMSDTELRRKMGKAGRKRVVENYDYRVVARQFVQIISKRLGIS
;
A
#
# COMPACT_ATOMS: atom_id res chain seq x y z
N MET A 1 9.15 -6.25 9.51
CA MET A 1 9.15 -7.38 8.59
C MET A 1 8.70 -8.62 9.34
N PRO A 2 7.44 -9.05 9.19
CA PRO A 2 6.88 -10.13 10.00
C PRO A 2 7.45 -11.53 9.71
N TRP A 3 8.21 -11.69 8.62
CA TRP A 3 8.83 -12.95 8.21
C TRP A 3 10.26 -13.17 8.75
N LEU A 4 10.75 -12.27 9.64
CA LEU A 4 12.02 -12.44 10.33
C LEU A 4 11.95 -13.45 11.48
N VAL A 5 10.78 -14.05 11.72
CA VAL A 5 10.58 -15.01 12.77
C VAL A 5 10.68 -16.43 12.18
N ALA A 6 11.87 -16.89 11.96
CA ALA A 6 12.14 -18.23 11.48
C ALA A 6 13.16 -18.95 12.37
N ASP A 7 13.14 -20.26 12.34
CA ASP A 7 13.82 -21.16 13.26
C ASP A 7 15.31 -20.90 13.55
N GLY A 8 15.71 -21.12 14.78
CA GLY A 8 17.08 -21.07 15.26
C GLY A 8 17.57 -19.67 15.60
N TYR A 9 17.52 -18.72 14.69
CA TYR A 9 17.76 -17.28 14.98
C TYR A 9 16.63 -16.69 15.81
N VAL A 10 15.46 -17.16 15.59
CA VAL A 10 14.21 -16.68 16.15
C VAL A 10 13.97 -17.13 17.57
N ALA A 11 14.52 -18.25 18.01
CA ALA A 11 14.40 -18.63 19.42
C ALA A 11 14.93 -17.51 20.33
N ASN A 12 16.01 -16.84 19.93
CA ASN A 12 16.54 -15.69 20.66
C ASN A 12 15.67 -14.43 20.47
N TYR A 13 15.19 -14.16 19.25
CA TYR A 13 14.29 -13.03 19.00
C TYR A 13 12.93 -13.21 19.69
N LYS A 14 12.33 -14.40 19.66
CA LYS A 14 11.08 -14.71 20.40
C LYS A 14 11.24 -14.42 21.88
N LYS A 15 12.34 -14.89 22.49
CA LYS A 15 12.62 -14.61 23.89
C LYS A 15 12.73 -13.10 24.14
N VAL A 16 13.57 -12.40 23.39
CA VAL A 16 13.76 -10.97 23.55
C VAL A 16 12.44 -10.20 23.35
N LEU A 17 11.67 -10.53 22.31
CA LEU A 17 10.39 -9.86 22.04
C LEU A 17 9.35 -10.15 23.11
N ASN A 18 9.28 -11.39 23.64
CA ASN A 18 8.37 -11.71 24.75
C ASN A 18 8.78 -11.05 26.08
N ASP A 19 10.08 -10.77 26.27
CA ASP A 19 10.60 -10.08 27.45
C ASP A 19 10.45 -8.55 27.38
N LEU A 20 10.11 -7.98 26.19
CA LEU A 20 9.86 -6.55 26.07
C LEU A 20 8.58 -6.15 26.82
N PRO A 21 8.58 -5.02 27.53
CA PRO A 21 7.41 -4.54 28.25
C PRO A 21 6.26 -4.13 27.30
N LEU A 22 6.58 -3.74 26.06
CA LEU A 22 5.61 -3.31 25.07
C LEU A 22 6.21 -3.44 23.66
N ILE A 23 5.40 -3.95 22.75
CA ILE A 23 5.64 -3.94 21.29
C ILE A 23 4.48 -3.19 20.65
N LEU A 24 4.78 -2.19 19.83
CA LEU A 24 3.77 -1.49 19.02
C LEU A 24 3.82 -1.99 17.59
N VAL A 25 2.66 -2.36 17.06
CA VAL A 25 2.51 -2.82 15.67
C VAL A 25 1.45 -1.99 14.94
N PRO A 26 1.59 -1.75 13.63
CA PRO A 26 0.75 -0.79 12.92
C PRO A 26 -0.67 -1.30 12.61
N SER A 27 -0.92 -2.61 12.72
CA SER A 27 -2.22 -3.20 12.37
C SER A 27 -2.51 -4.47 13.17
N ARG A 28 -3.80 -4.84 13.22
CA ARG A 28 -4.22 -6.12 13.79
C ARG A 28 -3.66 -7.30 13.00
N TRP A 29 -3.53 -7.14 11.68
CA TRP A 29 -2.91 -8.16 10.86
C TRP A 29 -1.45 -8.40 11.26
N VAL A 30 -0.64 -7.35 11.43
CA VAL A 30 0.75 -7.51 11.89
C VAL A 30 0.79 -8.15 13.28
N LYS A 31 -0.09 -7.75 14.22
CA LYS A 31 -0.21 -8.42 15.53
C LYS A 31 -0.48 -9.91 15.35
N SER A 32 -1.43 -10.29 14.49
CA SER A 32 -1.76 -11.70 14.25
C SER A 32 -0.60 -12.49 13.67
N VAL A 33 0.23 -11.87 12.80
CA VAL A 33 1.44 -12.50 12.27
C VAL A 33 2.46 -12.78 13.37
N TYR A 34 2.72 -11.82 14.27
CA TYR A 34 3.62 -12.04 15.41
C TYR A 34 3.11 -13.13 16.33
N MET A 35 1.81 -13.16 16.63
CA MET A 35 1.20 -14.22 17.44
C MET A 35 1.27 -15.58 16.75
N HIS A 36 1.02 -15.64 15.45
CA HIS A 36 1.19 -16.88 14.66
C HIS A 36 2.63 -17.37 14.70
N ASP A 37 3.59 -16.46 14.77
CA ASP A 37 5.01 -16.76 14.91
C ASP A 37 5.42 -17.15 16.33
N GLY A 38 4.47 -17.23 17.26
CA GLY A 38 4.66 -17.78 18.60
C GLY A 38 5.00 -16.75 19.69
N LEU A 39 4.69 -15.45 19.46
CA LEU A 39 4.66 -14.48 20.55
C LEU A 39 3.35 -14.60 21.33
N SER A 40 3.37 -14.30 22.65
CA SER A 40 2.18 -14.39 23.50
C SER A 40 1.09 -13.40 23.11
N GLY A 41 1.47 -12.26 22.58
CA GLY A 41 0.54 -11.18 22.26
C GLY A 41 0.16 -10.27 23.43
N ASP A 42 0.52 -10.62 24.66
CA ASP A 42 0.16 -9.87 25.88
C ASP A 42 0.86 -8.51 25.97
N ASN A 43 2.04 -8.42 25.37
CA ASN A 43 2.83 -7.18 25.29
C ASN A 43 2.70 -6.49 23.94
N ILE A 44 1.86 -6.98 23.02
CA ILE A 44 1.67 -6.41 21.69
C ILE A 44 0.41 -5.56 21.66
N GLU A 45 0.57 -4.26 21.42
CA GLU A 45 -0.54 -3.32 21.24
C GLU A 45 -0.55 -2.80 19.80
N VAL A 46 -1.74 -2.59 19.24
CA VAL A 46 -1.91 -2.03 17.91
C VAL A 46 -1.92 -0.51 18.01
N LEU A 47 -0.97 0.13 17.35
CA LEU A 47 -0.90 1.58 17.17
C LEU A 47 -0.76 1.87 15.68
N PRO A 48 -1.80 2.38 15.01
CA PRO A 48 -1.73 2.75 13.59
C PRO A 48 -0.64 3.77 13.28
N GLU A 49 -0.21 3.83 12.03
CA GLU A 49 0.62 4.94 11.57
C GLU A 49 -0.22 6.21 11.43
N GLY A 50 0.34 7.33 11.87
CA GLY A 50 -0.31 8.63 11.78
C GLY A 50 -0.07 9.31 10.43
N VAL A 51 -1.12 9.93 9.88
CA VAL A 51 -1.07 10.73 8.65
C VAL A 51 -1.23 12.20 8.98
N ASP A 52 -0.42 13.04 8.33
CA ASP A 52 -0.57 14.50 8.39
C ASP A 52 -1.76 14.93 7.52
N THR A 53 -2.95 14.98 8.13
CA THR A 53 -4.18 15.35 7.43
C THR A 53 -4.28 16.82 7.09
N ASP A 54 -3.36 17.67 7.56
CA ASP A 54 -3.27 19.07 7.20
C ASP A 54 -2.49 19.28 5.89
N SER A 55 -1.51 18.40 5.64
CA SER A 55 -0.77 18.36 4.36
C SER A 55 -1.53 17.56 3.29
N PHE A 56 -2.07 16.38 3.65
CA PHE A 56 -2.84 15.52 2.74
C PHE A 56 -4.32 15.94 2.77
N ILE A 57 -4.62 17.12 2.20
CA ILE A 57 -5.98 17.65 2.06
C ILE A 57 -6.49 17.45 0.62
N PRO A 58 -7.81 17.31 0.43
CA PRO A 58 -8.40 17.34 -0.91
C PRO A 58 -8.11 18.67 -1.61
N ARG A 59 -7.64 18.61 -2.84
CA ARG A 59 -7.39 19.76 -3.72
C ARG A 59 -8.07 19.52 -5.05
N ASP A 60 -8.60 20.59 -5.63
CA ASP A 60 -9.18 20.55 -6.96
C ASP A 60 -8.07 20.42 -8.04
N LYS A 61 -8.45 19.90 -9.21
CA LYS A 61 -7.53 19.83 -10.37
C LYS A 61 -7.12 21.20 -10.91
N THR A 62 -7.85 22.26 -10.55
CA THR A 62 -7.53 23.65 -10.87
C THR A 62 -6.51 24.28 -9.92
N ASP A 63 -6.18 23.62 -8.79
CA ASP A 63 -5.03 24.04 -7.97
C ASP A 63 -3.77 24.09 -8.86
N PRO A 64 -3.05 25.23 -8.90
CA PRO A 64 -1.93 25.38 -9.83
C PRO A 64 -0.86 24.32 -9.70
N LYS A 65 -0.59 23.81 -8.48
CA LYS A 65 0.41 22.76 -8.27
C LYS A 65 -0.11 21.39 -8.73
N VAL A 66 -1.40 21.12 -8.56
CA VAL A 66 -2.04 19.89 -9.05
C VAL A 66 -2.07 19.90 -10.59
N ALA A 67 -2.45 21.03 -11.20
CA ALA A 67 -2.44 21.19 -12.66
C ALA A 67 -1.03 21.02 -13.23
N CYS A 68 -0.02 21.63 -12.60
CA CYS A 68 1.39 21.48 -12.99
C CYS A 68 1.86 20.01 -12.97
N VAL A 69 1.41 19.20 -11.99
CA VAL A 69 1.73 17.74 -11.96
C VAL A 69 1.17 17.06 -13.19
N ARG A 70 -0.10 17.28 -13.53
CA ARG A 70 -0.73 16.64 -14.70
C ARG A 70 -0.06 17.06 -16.01
N GLU A 71 0.26 18.35 -16.14
CA GLU A 71 0.96 18.90 -17.30
C GLU A 71 2.37 18.29 -17.44
N ALA A 72 3.15 18.25 -16.36
CA ALA A 72 4.50 17.68 -16.36
C ALA A 72 4.50 16.19 -16.70
N LEU A 73 3.41 15.45 -16.42
CA LEU A 73 3.22 14.05 -16.79
C LEU A 73 2.56 13.87 -18.18
N GLY A 74 2.24 14.95 -18.88
CA GLY A 74 1.57 14.92 -20.17
C GLY A 74 0.16 14.34 -20.12
N ILE A 75 -0.54 14.48 -18.98
CA ILE A 75 -1.89 13.94 -18.77
C ILE A 75 -2.91 14.99 -19.15
N LYS A 76 -3.73 14.67 -20.14
CA LYS A 76 -4.77 15.57 -20.66
C LYS A 76 -5.94 15.71 -19.69
N PRO A 77 -6.73 16.81 -19.78
CA PRO A 77 -7.88 17.02 -18.89
C PRO A 77 -8.90 15.89 -18.92
N GLU A 78 -9.15 15.30 -20.08
CA GLU A 78 -10.10 14.21 -20.30
C GLU A 78 -9.57 12.83 -19.89
N GLU A 79 -8.27 12.68 -19.67
CA GLU A 79 -7.66 11.41 -19.28
C GLU A 79 -7.82 11.16 -17.77
N ILE A 80 -8.19 9.93 -17.42
CA ILE A 80 -8.22 9.46 -16.04
C ILE A 80 -6.79 9.07 -15.63
N MET A 81 -6.29 9.66 -14.57
CA MET A 81 -5.00 9.31 -13.97
C MET A 81 -5.18 8.28 -12.88
N ILE A 82 -4.67 7.07 -13.10
CA ILE A 82 -4.51 6.03 -12.08
C ILE A 82 -3.09 6.14 -11.51
N LEU A 83 -2.95 6.08 -10.19
CA LEU A 83 -1.64 6.26 -9.52
C LEU A 83 -1.34 5.12 -8.57
N THR A 84 -0.10 4.63 -8.63
CA THR A 84 0.53 3.80 -7.60
C THR A 84 1.77 4.51 -7.06
N VAL A 85 1.95 4.52 -5.74
CA VAL A 85 3.15 5.07 -5.07
C VAL A 85 3.79 3.97 -4.22
N GLY A 86 5.08 3.72 -4.39
CA GLY A 86 5.79 2.71 -3.61
C GLY A 86 7.30 2.73 -3.82
N GLY A 87 8.00 1.78 -3.22
CA GLY A 87 9.42 1.53 -3.49
C GLY A 87 9.62 1.05 -4.91
N ASP A 88 8.78 0.10 -5.33
CA ASP A 88 8.61 -0.37 -6.70
C ASP A 88 7.11 -0.57 -7.00
N ALA A 89 6.74 -0.68 -8.27
CA ALA A 89 5.35 -0.87 -8.68
C ALA A 89 4.90 -2.33 -8.47
N ALA A 90 5.77 -3.29 -8.70
CA ALA A 90 5.43 -4.72 -8.64
C ALA A 90 4.99 -5.16 -7.25
N SER A 91 5.72 -4.77 -6.19
CA SER A 91 5.34 -5.08 -4.79
C SER A 91 4.02 -4.44 -4.38
N LYS A 92 3.61 -3.37 -5.08
CA LYS A 92 2.33 -2.68 -4.89
C LYS A 92 1.21 -3.21 -5.78
N GLY A 93 1.44 -4.32 -6.50
CA GLY A 93 0.46 -4.94 -7.39
C GLY A 93 0.32 -4.23 -8.74
N GLY A 94 1.33 -3.44 -9.15
CA GLY A 94 1.28 -2.67 -10.39
C GLY A 94 1.16 -3.53 -11.64
N GLN A 95 1.73 -4.74 -11.63
CA GLN A 95 1.60 -5.69 -12.75
C GLN A 95 0.15 -6.18 -12.89
N GLU A 96 -0.52 -6.47 -11.78
CA GLU A 96 -1.92 -6.87 -11.74
C GLU A 96 -2.83 -5.72 -12.22
N VAL A 97 -2.51 -4.47 -11.85
CA VAL A 97 -3.21 -3.27 -12.36
C VAL A 97 -3.00 -3.11 -13.86
N MET A 98 -1.79 -3.29 -14.41
CA MET A 98 -1.54 -3.21 -15.85
C MET A 98 -2.33 -4.25 -16.64
N GLN A 99 -2.36 -5.50 -16.16
CA GLN A 99 -3.14 -6.58 -16.78
C GLN A 99 -4.65 -6.27 -16.76
N ALA A 100 -5.15 -5.77 -15.64
CA ALA A 100 -6.54 -5.36 -15.50
C ALA A 100 -6.90 -4.20 -16.44
N LEU A 101 -6.03 -3.18 -16.55
CA LEU A 101 -6.21 -2.05 -17.45
C LEU A 101 -6.22 -2.48 -18.92
N ALA A 102 -5.40 -3.46 -19.30
CA ALA A 102 -5.41 -4.02 -20.66
C ALA A 102 -6.74 -4.73 -20.99
N ILE A 103 -7.35 -5.41 -20.02
CA ILE A 103 -8.66 -6.09 -20.20
C ILE A 103 -9.78 -5.09 -20.51
N ILE A 104 -9.73 -3.92 -19.89
CA ILE A 104 -10.78 -2.90 -20.02
C ILE A 104 -10.42 -1.79 -21.00
N ASP A 105 -9.27 -1.83 -21.61
CA ASP A 105 -8.84 -0.81 -22.59
C ASP A 105 -9.84 -0.74 -23.75
N GLY A 106 -10.16 0.49 -24.17
CA GLY A 106 -11.20 0.74 -25.17
C GLY A 106 -12.66 0.65 -24.66
N LYS A 107 -12.88 0.20 -23.39
CA LYS A 107 -14.22 0.14 -22.75
C LYS A 107 -14.44 1.25 -21.73
N VAL A 108 -13.41 2.05 -21.46
CA VAL A 108 -13.36 3.11 -20.44
C VAL A 108 -12.87 4.41 -21.08
N PRO A 109 -13.09 5.57 -20.43
CA PRO A 109 -12.49 6.84 -20.89
C PRO A 109 -10.97 6.74 -21.05
N PRO A 110 -10.34 7.63 -21.85
CA PRO A 110 -8.89 7.68 -21.98
C PRO A 110 -8.19 7.75 -20.61
N TRP A 111 -7.06 7.08 -20.47
CA TRP A 111 -6.38 6.95 -19.19
C TRP A 111 -4.85 6.92 -19.31
N LYS A 112 -4.20 7.27 -18.20
CA LYS A 112 -2.78 7.05 -17.94
C LYS A 112 -2.59 6.37 -16.61
N TYR A 113 -1.66 5.42 -16.55
CA TYR A 113 -1.23 4.77 -15.31
C TYR A 113 0.15 5.28 -14.90
N VAL A 114 0.23 5.91 -13.75
CA VAL A 114 1.45 6.52 -13.21
C VAL A 114 1.97 5.69 -12.06
N CYS A 115 3.22 5.26 -12.16
CA CYS A 115 3.95 4.53 -11.12
C CYS A 115 5.04 5.43 -10.54
N LYS A 116 4.84 5.96 -9.33
CA LYS A 116 5.88 6.68 -8.59
C LYS A 116 6.68 5.69 -7.78
N VAL A 117 7.94 5.53 -8.12
CA VAL A 117 8.87 4.53 -7.53
C VAL A 117 10.17 5.18 -7.07
N TRP A 118 10.97 4.46 -6.28
CA TRP A 118 12.26 4.93 -5.81
C TRP A 118 13.36 4.79 -6.88
N PRO A 119 14.31 5.72 -6.94
CA PRO A 119 15.44 5.65 -7.87
C PRO A 119 16.55 4.73 -7.32
N GLN A 120 16.30 3.42 -7.31
CA GLN A 120 17.25 2.41 -6.86
C GLN A 120 17.53 1.39 -7.97
N PRO A 121 18.74 0.77 -8.03
CA PRO A 121 19.09 -0.19 -9.08
C PRO A 121 18.06 -1.31 -9.27
N ARG A 122 17.66 -1.98 -8.20
CA ARG A 122 16.63 -3.04 -8.25
C ARG A 122 15.27 -2.54 -8.77
N THR A 123 14.90 -1.31 -8.44
CA THR A 123 13.67 -0.69 -8.93
C THR A 123 13.76 -0.42 -10.43
N PHE A 124 14.93 0.00 -10.95
CA PHE A 124 15.12 0.18 -12.39
C PHE A 124 15.03 -1.13 -13.15
N GLU A 125 15.64 -2.21 -12.63
CA GLU A 125 15.51 -3.55 -13.21
C GLU A 125 14.05 -4.00 -13.22
N GLN A 126 13.32 -3.81 -12.13
CA GLN A 126 11.90 -4.13 -12.05
C GLN A 126 11.07 -3.28 -13.03
N ASN A 127 11.35 -1.98 -13.17
CA ASN A 127 10.66 -1.11 -14.12
C ASN A 127 10.84 -1.60 -15.57
N VAL A 128 12.00 -2.15 -15.94
CA VAL A 128 12.23 -2.74 -17.27
C VAL A 128 11.30 -3.94 -17.48
N ILE A 129 11.21 -4.84 -16.50
CA ILE A 129 10.30 -6.00 -16.54
C ILE A 129 8.84 -5.55 -16.68
N ASP A 130 8.45 -4.55 -15.91
CA ASP A 130 7.09 -4.01 -15.91
C ASP A 130 6.75 -3.32 -17.25
N LEU A 131 7.71 -2.60 -17.86
CA LEU A 131 7.52 -2.00 -19.18
C LEU A 131 7.48 -3.04 -20.30
N GLN A 132 8.23 -4.14 -20.19
CA GLN A 132 8.11 -5.29 -21.10
C GLN A 132 6.70 -5.91 -21.01
N LEU A 133 6.17 -6.06 -19.80
CA LEU A 133 4.79 -6.49 -19.60
C LEU A 133 3.80 -5.51 -20.24
N ALA A 134 3.94 -4.20 -20.01
CA ALA A 134 3.08 -3.19 -20.60
C ALA A 134 3.12 -3.23 -22.14
N THR A 135 4.31 -3.47 -22.73
CA THR A 135 4.50 -3.64 -24.18
C THR A 135 3.77 -4.88 -24.68
N SER A 136 3.92 -6.02 -24.00
CA SER A 136 3.23 -7.27 -24.36
C SER A 136 1.71 -7.15 -24.30
N LEU A 137 1.21 -6.25 -23.44
CA LEU A 137 -0.21 -5.94 -23.26
C LEU A 137 -0.70 -4.85 -24.23
N GLY A 138 0.18 -4.20 -25.00
CA GLY A 138 -0.16 -3.11 -25.93
C GLY A 138 -0.51 -1.78 -25.26
N ILE A 139 -0.12 -1.57 -24.01
CA ILE A 139 -0.45 -0.38 -23.20
C ILE A 139 0.77 0.46 -22.81
N GLU A 140 1.95 0.20 -23.34
CA GLU A 140 3.23 0.84 -22.97
C GLU A 140 3.18 2.37 -23.05
N LYS A 141 2.43 2.94 -24.02
CA LYS A 141 2.27 4.40 -24.19
C LYS A 141 1.36 5.05 -23.14
N LYS A 142 0.67 4.24 -22.35
CA LYS A 142 -0.26 4.69 -21.31
C LYS A 142 0.34 4.56 -19.89
N VAL A 143 1.51 3.91 -19.75
CA VAL A 143 2.20 3.69 -18.48
C VAL A 143 3.35 4.68 -18.33
N ILE A 144 3.40 5.39 -17.20
CA ILE A 144 4.40 6.42 -16.92
C ILE A 144 5.10 6.07 -15.61
N TYR A 145 6.43 5.94 -15.64
CA TYR A 145 7.26 5.76 -14.46
C TYR A 145 7.86 7.10 -14.02
N VAL A 146 7.64 7.47 -12.76
CA VAL A 146 8.24 8.63 -12.11
C VAL A 146 9.31 8.13 -11.14
N THR A 147 10.56 8.14 -11.59
CA THR A 147 11.72 7.60 -10.85
C THR A 147 12.54 8.69 -10.14
N ASN A 148 12.23 9.98 -10.37
CA ASN A 148 12.92 11.07 -9.71
C ASN A 148 12.60 11.12 -8.20
N ILE A 149 13.56 11.60 -7.41
CA ILE A 149 13.31 11.93 -6.00
C ILE A 149 12.34 13.10 -5.94
N ILE A 150 11.21 12.88 -5.30
CA ILE A 150 10.19 13.91 -5.07
C ILE A 150 10.19 14.23 -3.57
N SER A 151 10.19 15.52 -3.23
CA SER A 151 10.04 15.96 -1.85
C SER A 151 8.75 15.43 -1.22
N ARG A 152 8.81 15.02 0.04
CA ARG A 152 7.64 14.58 0.80
C ARG A 152 6.47 15.56 0.71
N ASN A 153 6.78 16.86 0.76
CA ASN A 153 5.77 17.95 0.67
C ASN A 153 5.10 18.04 -0.72
N PHE A 154 5.60 17.34 -1.72
CA PHE A 154 5.01 17.33 -3.06
C PHE A 154 4.09 16.12 -3.29
N ILE A 155 4.22 15.08 -2.49
CA ILE A 155 3.39 13.87 -2.60
C ILE A 155 1.89 14.18 -2.50
N PRO A 156 1.41 15.10 -1.63
CA PRO A 156 0.00 15.49 -1.61
C PRO A 156 -0.53 16.01 -2.95
N TYR A 157 0.29 16.76 -3.70
CA TYR A 157 -0.12 17.26 -5.02
C TYR A 157 -0.16 16.15 -6.07
N LEU A 158 0.77 15.20 -6.01
CA LEU A 158 0.76 14.01 -6.88
C LEU A 158 -0.50 13.16 -6.62
N LEU A 159 -0.85 12.93 -5.34
CA LEU A 159 -2.09 12.23 -4.97
C LEU A 159 -3.33 13.00 -5.42
N ASN A 160 -3.34 14.33 -5.29
CA ASN A 160 -4.46 15.14 -5.77
C ASN A 160 -4.59 15.18 -7.29
N ALA A 161 -3.50 14.99 -8.04
CA ALA A 161 -3.51 14.92 -9.50
C ALA A 161 -4.19 13.64 -10.02
N CYS A 162 -4.19 12.54 -9.27
CA CYS A 162 -4.84 11.31 -9.70
C CYS A 162 -6.36 11.35 -9.51
N ASP A 163 -7.04 10.52 -10.28
CA ASP A 163 -8.48 10.25 -10.18
C ASP A 163 -8.76 9.02 -9.34
N ILE A 164 -7.86 8.03 -9.39
CA ILE A 164 -7.95 6.74 -8.70
C ILE A 164 -6.56 6.40 -8.17
N TYR A 165 -6.47 6.05 -6.90
CA TYR A 165 -5.27 5.44 -6.33
C TYR A 165 -5.42 3.92 -6.36
N ALA A 166 -4.52 3.21 -7.05
CA ALA A 166 -4.59 1.76 -7.21
C ALA A 166 -3.30 1.11 -6.71
N ALA A 167 -3.38 0.38 -5.61
CA ALA A 167 -2.27 -0.38 -5.05
C ALA A 167 -2.79 -1.66 -4.36
N PRO A 168 -3.09 -2.72 -5.13
CA PRO A 168 -3.41 -4.03 -4.58
C PRO A 168 -2.12 -4.73 -4.12
N SER A 169 -1.50 -4.18 -3.06
CA SER A 169 -0.17 -4.56 -2.56
C SER A 169 -0.06 -6.05 -2.28
N ARG A 170 1.07 -6.64 -2.68
CA ARG A 170 1.35 -8.07 -2.51
C ARG A 170 1.69 -8.42 -1.06
N LEU A 171 2.28 -7.49 -0.34
CA LEU A 171 2.53 -7.58 1.10
C LEU A 171 2.47 -6.18 1.71
N GLU A 172 1.61 -6.00 2.73
CA GLU A 172 1.40 -4.69 3.31
C GLU A 172 1.07 -4.75 4.81
N GLY A 173 1.87 -4.05 5.62
CA GLY A 173 1.71 -4.02 7.08
C GLY A 173 0.74 -2.95 7.59
N PHE A 174 0.51 -1.88 6.82
CA PHE A 174 -0.41 -0.79 7.16
C PHE A 174 -1.06 -0.15 5.93
N GLY A 175 -0.26 0.16 4.90
CA GLY A 175 -0.74 0.82 3.69
C GLY A 175 -0.75 2.34 3.80
N LEU A 176 0.36 2.91 4.28
CA LEU A 176 0.45 4.36 4.44
C LEU A 176 0.07 5.15 3.17
N PRO A 177 0.53 4.79 1.95
CA PRO A 177 0.12 5.50 0.74
C PRO A 177 -1.37 5.39 0.41
N GLN A 178 -2.02 4.25 0.74
CA GLN A 178 -3.47 4.07 0.58
C GLN A 178 -4.24 4.98 1.53
N VAL A 179 -3.76 5.10 2.78
CA VAL A 179 -4.36 5.99 3.80
C VAL A 179 -4.14 7.46 3.41
N GLU A 180 -2.97 7.84 2.89
CA GLU A 180 -2.68 9.18 2.37
C GLU A 180 -3.56 9.54 1.16
N ALA A 181 -3.83 8.58 0.27
CA ALA A 181 -4.76 8.77 -0.83
C ALA A 181 -6.20 9.01 -0.30
N GLY A 182 -6.63 8.23 0.69
CA GLY A 182 -7.89 8.45 1.41
C GLY A 182 -7.92 9.83 2.07
N ALA A 183 -6.84 10.25 2.75
CA ALA A 183 -6.70 11.59 3.31
C ALA A 183 -6.90 12.70 2.27
N SER A 184 -6.41 12.49 1.05
CA SER A 184 -6.56 13.39 -0.10
C SER A 184 -7.93 13.23 -0.82
N ALA A 185 -8.89 12.53 -0.20
CA ALA A 185 -10.21 12.21 -0.74
C ALA A 185 -10.16 11.50 -2.12
N LYS A 186 -9.18 10.63 -2.34
CA LYS A 186 -9.13 9.79 -3.55
C LYS A 186 -9.77 8.44 -3.30
N PRO A 187 -10.56 7.90 -4.25
CA PRO A 187 -11.01 6.53 -4.19
C PRO A 187 -9.81 5.60 -4.27
N VAL A 188 -9.81 4.56 -3.44
CA VAL A 188 -8.71 3.60 -3.35
C VAL A 188 -9.16 2.27 -3.93
N LEU A 189 -8.33 1.66 -4.78
CA LEU A 189 -8.41 0.27 -5.17
C LEU A 189 -7.25 -0.48 -4.51
N SER A 190 -7.55 -1.55 -3.79
CA SER A 190 -6.54 -2.34 -3.10
C SER A 190 -6.92 -3.83 -3.06
N ILE A 191 -6.21 -4.63 -2.27
CA ILE A 191 -6.46 -6.06 -2.08
C ILE A 191 -7.30 -6.31 -0.83
N ASN A 192 -8.16 -7.32 -0.86
CA ASN A 192 -9.00 -7.76 0.26
C ASN A 192 -8.22 -8.73 1.18
N ALA A 193 -7.10 -8.26 1.69
CA ALA A 193 -6.23 -9.05 2.58
C ALA A 193 -5.36 -8.16 3.46
N MET A 194 -4.69 -8.78 4.42
CA MET A 194 -3.66 -8.16 5.26
C MET A 194 -4.17 -6.92 6.01
N ALA A 195 -3.29 -5.94 6.21
CA ALA A 195 -3.62 -4.70 6.89
C ALA A 195 -4.62 -3.81 6.13
N MET A 196 -4.91 -4.11 4.86
CA MET A 196 -5.94 -3.39 4.11
C MET A 196 -7.32 -3.56 4.73
N LEU A 197 -7.58 -4.69 5.38
CA LEU A 197 -8.83 -4.94 6.13
C LEU A 197 -8.94 -4.11 7.42
N ASP A 198 -7.84 -3.58 7.92
CA ASP A 198 -7.84 -2.67 9.06
C ASP A 198 -8.06 -1.22 8.61
N THR A 199 -7.45 -0.81 7.51
CA THR A 199 -7.39 0.59 7.08
C THR A 199 -8.51 1.00 6.14
N LEU A 200 -9.02 0.08 5.32
CA LEU A 200 -10.00 0.33 4.27
C LEU A 200 -11.32 -0.42 4.54
N VAL A 201 -12.42 0.08 3.98
CA VAL A 201 -13.75 -0.54 4.04
C VAL A 201 -14.26 -0.72 2.61
N HIS A 202 -14.42 -1.99 2.20
CA HIS A 202 -14.90 -2.34 0.85
C HIS A 202 -16.28 -1.75 0.58
N GLY A 203 -16.46 -1.17 -0.61
CA GLY A 203 -17.71 -0.54 -1.04
C GLY A 203 -18.01 0.83 -0.40
N GLU A 204 -17.22 1.24 0.60
CA GLU A 204 -17.41 2.53 1.28
C GLU A 204 -16.23 3.49 1.03
N THR A 205 -15.01 3.10 1.46
CA THR A 205 -13.80 3.93 1.32
C THR A 205 -12.85 3.44 0.25
N ALA A 206 -13.03 2.21 -0.21
CA ALA A 206 -12.21 1.54 -1.22
C ALA A 206 -12.98 0.44 -1.95
N LEU A 207 -12.50 0.03 -3.12
CA LEU A 207 -12.85 -1.26 -3.73
C LEU A 207 -11.68 -2.22 -3.50
N LEU A 208 -11.97 -3.39 -2.94
CA LEU A 208 -10.98 -4.39 -2.57
C LEU A 208 -11.13 -5.63 -3.46
N ALA A 209 -10.10 -5.91 -4.27
CA ALA A 209 -10.04 -7.10 -5.10
C ALA A 209 -9.72 -8.35 -4.26
N GLY A 210 -10.38 -9.46 -4.51
CA GLY A 210 -10.12 -10.73 -3.85
C GLY A 210 -8.71 -11.24 -4.06
N VAL A 211 -8.24 -12.12 -3.19
CA VAL A 211 -6.97 -12.84 -3.34
C VAL A 211 -7.15 -13.96 -4.35
N ALA A 212 -6.42 -13.93 -5.44
CA ALA A 212 -6.39 -15.00 -6.43
C ALA A 212 -5.37 -16.09 -6.10
N THR A 213 -4.23 -15.69 -5.54
CA THR A 213 -3.14 -16.63 -5.22
C THR A 213 -2.36 -16.13 -4.01
N GLU A 214 -1.96 -17.06 -3.15
CA GLU A 214 -0.98 -16.85 -2.10
C GLU A 214 0.31 -17.56 -2.47
N VAL A 215 1.44 -16.86 -2.40
CA VAL A 215 2.76 -17.46 -2.56
C VAL A 215 3.27 -17.86 -1.19
N VAL A 216 3.37 -19.17 -0.99
CA VAL A 216 3.76 -19.76 0.28
C VAL A 216 5.15 -20.37 0.16
N VAL A 217 6.03 -20.04 1.09
CA VAL A 217 7.38 -20.60 1.16
C VAL A 217 7.57 -21.42 2.44
N ARG A 218 8.36 -22.50 2.33
CA ARG A 218 8.78 -23.31 3.47
C ARG A 218 10.20 -23.01 3.92
N GLU A 219 10.95 -22.31 3.08
CA GLU A 219 12.33 -21.90 3.35
C GLU A 219 12.70 -20.66 2.56
N THR A 220 13.71 -19.96 3.04
CA THR A 220 14.31 -18.83 2.33
C THR A 220 15.80 -18.78 2.59
N THR A 221 16.55 -18.20 1.64
CA THR A 221 17.98 -17.89 1.83
C THR A 221 18.10 -16.40 2.10
N LEU A 222 18.81 -16.06 3.17
CA LEU A 222 18.99 -14.66 3.57
C LEU A 222 20.08 -14.00 2.73
N GLY A 223 19.79 -12.78 2.25
CA GLY A 223 20.75 -11.94 1.54
C GLY A 223 21.61 -11.09 2.49
N GLN A 224 22.63 -10.45 1.95
CA GLN A 224 23.55 -9.58 2.72
C GLN A 224 22.82 -8.46 3.46
N GLU A 225 21.73 -7.95 2.89
CA GLU A 225 20.92 -6.88 3.48
C GLU A 225 20.10 -7.28 4.71
N SER A 226 20.03 -8.58 5.01
CA SER A 226 19.26 -9.10 6.15
C SER A 226 19.95 -8.93 7.50
N GLY A 227 21.23 -8.54 7.52
CA GLY A 227 22.06 -8.49 8.72
C GLY A 227 22.54 -9.85 9.23
N PHE A 228 22.30 -10.91 8.45
CA PHE A 228 22.77 -12.27 8.68
C PHE A 228 23.88 -12.64 7.70
N GLU A 229 24.60 -13.75 7.96
CA GLU A 229 25.58 -14.26 7.01
C GLU A 229 24.91 -14.57 5.65
N PRO A 230 25.48 -14.08 4.55
CA PRO A 230 24.95 -14.37 3.21
C PRO A 230 24.84 -15.85 2.95
N GLY A 231 23.71 -16.29 2.41
CA GLY A 231 23.48 -17.70 2.08
C GLY A 231 22.94 -18.52 3.25
N HIS A 232 22.74 -17.92 4.43
CA HIS A 232 22.09 -18.64 5.53
C HIS A 232 20.68 -19.09 5.12
N ARG A 233 20.42 -20.40 5.19
CA ARG A 233 19.12 -20.99 4.85
C ARG A 233 18.27 -21.05 6.10
N VAL A 234 17.09 -20.47 6.00
CA VAL A 234 16.08 -20.47 7.04
C VAL A 234 14.94 -21.38 6.63
N ILE A 235 14.61 -22.36 7.47
CA ILE A 235 13.50 -23.28 7.26
C ILE A 235 12.39 -22.86 8.25
N PHE A 236 11.17 -22.71 7.74
CA PHE A 236 10.01 -22.38 8.57
C PHE A 236 9.33 -23.64 9.07
N GLU A 237 9.09 -23.74 10.35
CA GLU A 237 8.29 -24.80 10.97
C GLU A 237 6.90 -24.90 10.34
N ASN A 238 6.27 -23.73 10.18
CA ASN A 238 5.02 -23.58 9.44
C ASN A 238 5.27 -22.78 8.16
N PRO A 239 4.68 -23.18 7.01
CA PRO A 239 4.82 -22.41 5.75
C PRO A 239 4.39 -20.96 5.94
N ARG A 240 5.07 -20.03 5.25
CA ARG A 240 4.83 -18.57 5.33
C ARG A 240 4.27 -18.06 4.02
N THR A 241 3.18 -17.34 4.08
CA THR A 241 2.72 -16.55 2.95
C THR A 241 3.58 -15.29 2.86
N VAL A 242 4.28 -15.16 1.74
CA VAL A 242 5.23 -14.05 1.49
C VAL A 242 4.73 -13.09 0.43
N ASP A 243 3.68 -13.45 -0.30
CA ASP A 243 3.13 -12.65 -1.39
C ASP A 243 1.64 -13.03 -1.60
N TYR A 244 0.80 -12.01 -1.75
CA TYR A 244 -0.62 -12.13 -2.08
C TYR A 244 -0.86 -11.54 -3.47
N ARG A 245 -1.42 -12.32 -4.38
CA ARG A 245 -1.77 -11.85 -5.72
C ARG A 245 -3.26 -11.54 -5.78
N ALA A 246 -3.58 -10.28 -6.06
CA ALA A 246 -4.97 -9.87 -6.22
C ALA A 246 -5.56 -10.41 -7.52
N SER A 247 -6.87 -10.68 -7.52
CA SER A 247 -7.62 -11.07 -8.70
C SER A 247 -7.60 -9.97 -9.76
N ILE A 248 -6.98 -10.23 -10.90
CA ILE A 248 -6.93 -9.31 -12.04
C ILE A 248 -8.34 -8.99 -12.55
N HIS A 249 -9.26 -9.96 -12.52
CA HIS A 249 -10.64 -9.75 -12.95
C HIS A 249 -11.41 -8.83 -12.01
N ASP A 250 -11.20 -8.94 -10.69
CA ASP A 250 -11.81 -8.04 -9.71
C ASP A 250 -11.24 -6.63 -9.88
N ILE A 251 -9.90 -6.51 -10.05
CA ILE A 251 -9.26 -5.22 -10.33
C ILE A 251 -9.86 -4.60 -11.60
N ALA A 252 -10.01 -5.37 -12.68
CA ALA A 252 -10.59 -4.89 -13.92
C ALA A 252 -12.05 -4.42 -13.76
N SER A 253 -12.87 -5.19 -13.03
CA SER A 253 -14.25 -4.82 -12.70
C SER A 253 -14.31 -3.54 -11.88
N HIS A 254 -13.49 -3.42 -10.84
CA HIS A 254 -13.45 -2.26 -9.97
C HIS A 254 -12.91 -1.01 -10.68
N LEU A 255 -11.90 -1.17 -11.56
CA LEU A 255 -11.43 -0.07 -12.39
C LEU A 255 -12.50 0.38 -13.40
N LEU A 256 -13.20 -0.56 -14.04
CA LEU A 256 -14.30 -0.24 -14.94
C LEU A 256 -15.36 0.61 -14.23
N GLU A 257 -15.77 0.20 -13.04
CA GLU A 257 -16.74 0.91 -12.20
C GLU A 257 -16.22 2.31 -11.80
N LEU A 258 -15.03 2.40 -11.23
CA LEU A 258 -14.44 3.68 -10.81
C LEU A 258 -14.17 4.62 -11.98
N MET A 259 -13.77 4.11 -13.14
CA MET A 259 -13.48 4.97 -14.31
C MET A 259 -14.76 5.48 -14.98
N SER A 260 -15.85 4.74 -14.89
CA SER A 260 -17.13 5.07 -15.50
C SER A 260 -18.00 5.98 -14.63
N ASP A 261 -17.85 5.93 -13.29
CA ASP A 261 -18.72 6.64 -12.35
C ASP A 261 -17.94 7.69 -11.53
N THR A 262 -18.07 8.96 -11.94
CA THR A 262 -17.44 10.09 -11.24
C THR A 262 -18.05 10.34 -9.85
N GLU A 263 -19.36 10.11 -9.70
CA GLU A 263 -20.04 10.31 -8.43
C GLU A 263 -19.61 9.25 -7.40
N LEU A 264 -19.46 8.00 -7.83
CA LEU A 264 -18.89 6.95 -6.99
C LEU A 264 -17.48 7.34 -6.51
N ARG A 265 -16.60 7.80 -7.42
CA ARG A 265 -15.26 8.27 -7.02
C ARG A 265 -15.33 9.36 -5.96
N ARG A 266 -16.23 10.35 -6.15
CA ARG A 266 -16.41 11.47 -5.21
C ARG A 266 -16.93 11.00 -3.85
N LYS A 267 -17.93 10.13 -3.83
CA LYS A 267 -18.54 9.56 -2.63
C LYS A 267 -17.51 8.74 -1.83
N MET A 268 -16.82 7.85 -2.51
CA MET A 268 -15.79 6.98 -1.90
C MET A 268 -14.61 7.79 -1.35
N GLY A 269 -14.12 8.77 -2.10
CA GLY A 269 -13.05 9.66 -1.65
C GLY A 269 -13.45 10.45 -0.41
N LYS A 270 -14.68 10.97 -0.37
CA LYS A 270 -15.21 11.69 0.82
C LYS A 270 -15.29 10.78 2.05
N ALA A 271 -15.76 9.55 1.88
CA ALA A 271 -15.82 8.56 2.96
C ALA A 271 -14.40 8.17 3.44
N GLY A 272 -13.46 7.99 2.52
CA GLY A 272 -12.05 7.74 2.82
C GLY A 272 -11.43 8.87 3.65
N ARG A 273 -11.63 10.13 3.24
CA ARG A 273 -11.15 11.30 3.99
C ARG A 273 -11.71 11.33 5.42
N LYS A 274 -13.01 11.13 5.57
CA LYS A 274 -13.67 11.11 6.89
C LYS A 274 -13.02 10.05 7.77
N ARG A 275 -12.89 8.81 7.28
CA ARG A 275 -12.28 7.70 8.03
C ARG A 275 -10.85 8.01 8.45
N VAL A 276 -10.04 8.59 7.56
CA VAL A 276 -8.64 8.92 7.88
C VAL A 276 -8.54 9.97 8.96
N VAL A 277 -9.32 11.06 8.86
CA VAL A 277 -9.33 12.13 9.86
C VAL A 277 -9.77 11.61 11.24
N GLU A 278 -10.76 10.74 11.28
CA GLU A 278 -11.31 10.19 12.53
C GLU A 278 -10.40 9.17 13.20
N ASN A 279 -9.61 8.38 12.43
CA ASN A 279 -8.89 7.22 12.96
C ASN A 279 -7.37 7.28 12.80
N TYR A 280 -6.85 7.99 11.79
CA TYR A 280 -5.44 7.94 11.39
C TYR A 280 -4.77 9.31 11.32
N ASP A 281 -5.46 10.40 11.69
CA ASP A 281 -4.80 11.69 11.91
C ASP A 281 -3.71 11.53 12.97
N TYR A 282 -2.51 12.07 12.72
CA TYR A 282 -1.37 11.89 13.63
C TYR A 282 -1.68 12.34 15.07
N ARG A 283 -2.58 13.32 15.25
CA ARG A 283 -3.02 13.78 16.58
C ARG A 283 -3.92 12.76 17.28
N VAL A 284 -4.73 12.02 16.51
CA VAL A 284 -5.55 10.91 17.03
C VAL A 284 -4.62 9.77 17.45
N VAL A 285 -3.67 9.40 16.60
CA VAL A 285 -2.71 8.34 16.87
C VAL A 285 -1.80 8.69 18.06
N ALA A 286 -1.35 9.95 18.17
CA ALA A 286 -0.56 10.41 19.31
C ALA A 286 -1.34 10.28 20.64
N ARG A 287 -2.64 10.60 20.66
CA ARG A 287 -3.47 10.36 21.86
C ARG A 287 -3.60 8.89 22.21
N GLN A 288 -3.78 8.01 21.20
CA GLN A 288 -3.81 6.56 21.42
C GLN A 288 -2.47 6.06 21.98
N PHE A 289 -1.34 6.55 21.44
CA PHE A 289 -0.02 6.23 21.98
C PHE A 289 0.11 6.58 23.47
N VAL A 290 -0.27 7.80 23.85
CA VAL A 290 -0.24 8.22 25.25
C VAL A 290 -1.12 7.33 26.13
N GLN A 291 -2.32 6.98 25.66
CA GLN A 291 -3.22 6.09 26.40
C GLN A 291 -2.62 4.69 26.62
N ILE A 292 -1.99 4.11 25.58
CA ILE A 292 -1.32 2.81 25.67
C ILE A 292 -0.19 2.88 26.71
N ILE A 293 0.67 3.89 26.61
CA ILE A 293 1.81 4.05 27.53
C ILE A 293 1.34 4.28 28.96
N SER A 294 0.36 5.18 29.18
CA SER A 294 -0.18 5.45 30.52
C SER A 294 -0.76 4.18 31.16
N LYS A 295 -1.52 3.41 30.40
CA LYS A 295 -2.08 2.13 30.85
C LYS A 295 -0.98 1.14 31.23
N ARG A 296 0.07 1.02 30.42
CA ARG A 296 1.19 0.07 30.66
C ARG A 296 2.06 0.47 31.84
N LEU A 297 2.27 1.76 32.06
CA LEU A 297 3.07 2.29 33.17
C LEU A 297 2.25 2.53 34.45
N GLY A 298 0.93 2.36 34.43
CA GLY A 298 0.07 2.68 35.56
C GLY A 298 0.04 4.19 35.91
N ILE A 299 0.25 5.06 34.92
CA ILE A 299 0.24 6.51 35.09
C ILE A 299 -1.19 7.02 34.75
N SER A 300 -1.80 7.70 35.69
CA SER A 300 -3.12 8.35 35.54
C SER A 300 -2.99 9.75 35.00
#